data_04e5aefbed61c661c89528afb0b822eb
#
_entry.id   04e5aefbed61c661c89528afb0b822eb
#
_cell.length_a   1.000
_cell.length_b   1.000
_cell.length_c   1.000
_cell.angle_alpha   90.00
_cell.angle_beta   90.00
_cell.angle_gamma   90.00
#
_symmetry.space_group_name_H-M   'P 1'
#
loop_
_entity.id
_entity.type
_entity.pdbx_description
1 polymer ?
#
loop_
_entity_poly.entity_id
_entity_poly.type
_entity_poly.pdbx_seq_one_letter_code
_entity_poly.pdbx_strand_id
1 'polypeptide(L)'
;MSVREISARKLPLQTVSDLLWAAFGVNRSRGPFGSPGRTAASASNSQEIDVYVACAEGTYLYEALRHRLRRVLSEDIRPLAISAGQAREDPGALAPIRLIYVADVDRLIHTQGFQEPGLQDAEVQRSYYYVDTGLIAGNVYLFAAARGLAAWFHNCDREALATILPLRTQQRVLFAQTVGYRSAGRRAQGR
;
A
#
# COMPACT_ATOMS: atom_id res chain seq x y z
N MET A 1 -13.39 -5.95 7.11
CA MET A 1 -14.51 -5.22 6.48
C MET A 1 -14.03 -3.85 6.04
N SER A 2 -14.29 -3.49 4.78
CA SER A 2 -13.95 -2.16 4.25
C SER A 2 -14.85 -1.09 4.86
N VAL A 3 -14.25 0.00 5.35
CA VAL A 3 -14.95 1.18 5.86
C VAL A 3 -14.53 2.38 5.01
N ARG A 4 -15.49 2.98 4.31
CA ARG A 4 -15.26 4.10 3.37
C ARG A 4 -15.39 5.47 4.02
N GLU A 5 -16.15 5.57 5.10
CA GLU A 5 -16.34 6.81 5.84
C GLU A 5 -15.12 7.12 6.70
N ILE A 6 -14.15 7.83 6.12
CA ILE A 6 -12.86 8.14 6.72
C ILE A 6 -12.76 9.65 6.90
N SER A 7 -12.41 10.10 8.11
CA SER A 7 -12.29 11.52 8.44
C SER A 7 -10.97 12.11 7.94
N ALA A 8 -10.93 13.42 7.75
CA ALA A 8 -9.72 14.17 7.39
C ALA A 8 -8.72 14.31 8.55
N ARG A 9 -9.04 13.82 9.75
CA ARG A 9 -8.17 13.94 10.92
C ARG A 9 -6.85 13.23 10.68
N LYS A 10 -5.74 13.96 10.85
CA LYS A 10 -4.39 13.40 10.69
C LYS A 10 -4.14 12.24 11.65
N LEU A 11 -3.43 11.24 11.16
CA LEU A 11 -2.89 10.17 11.99
C LEU A 11 -1.57 10.64 12.64
N PRO A 12 -1.34 10.35 13.94
CA PRO A 12 -0.03 10.55 14.54
C PRO A 12 1.06 9.80 13.77
N LEU A 13 2.25 10.37 13.68
CA LEU A 13 3.38 9.75 12.97
C LEU A 13 3.69 8.35 13.51
N GLN A 14 3.59 8.14 14.83
CA GLN A 14 3.78 6.83 15.45
C GLN A 14 2.74 5.82 14.94
N THR A 15 1.48 6.23 14.78
CA THR A 15 0.44 5.34 14.22
C THR A 15 0.73 4.96 12.77
N VAL A 16 1.25 5.90 11.96
CA VAL A 16 1.67 5.62 10.58
C VAL A 16 2.89 4.69 10.56
N SER A 17 3.85 4.90 11.46
CA SER A 17 5.01 4.03 11.64
C SER A 17 4.60 2.60 11.98
N ASP A 18 3.75 2.43 12.99
CA ASP A 18 3.23 1.12 13.42
C ASP A 18 2.45 0.42 12.30
N LEU A 19 1.62 1.19 11.57
CA LEU A 19 0.86 0.69 10.41
C LEU A 19 1.79 0.14 9.33
N LEU A 20 2.81 0.90 8.96
CA LEU A 20 3.74 0.50 7.88
C LEU A 20 4.57 -0.71 8.29
N TRP A 21 4.98 -0.77 9.56
CA TRP A 21 5.65 -1.96 10.08
C TRP A 21 4.73 -3.18 10.07
N ALA A 22 3.50 -3.05 10.54
CA ALA A 22 2.52 -4.12 10.50
C ALA A 22 2.22 -4.56 9.06
N ALA A 23 2.10 -3.63 8.12
CA ALA A 23 1.81 -3.91 6.72
C ALA A 23 2.91 -4.72 6.03
N PHE A 24 4.15 -4.23 6.06
CA PHE A 24 5.27 -4.82 5.31
C PHE A 24 6.64 -4.54 5.95
N GLY A 25 6.71 -4.41 7.28
CA GLY A 25 7.94 -4.21 8.03
C GLY A 25 8.84 -5.43 8.08
N VAL A 26 10.09 -5.23 8.45
CA VAL A 26 11.03 -6.32 8.74
C VAL A 26 10.75 -6.87 10.14
N ASN A 27 10.47 -8.16 10.24
CA ASN A 27 10.18 -8.84 11.51
C ASN A 27 11.18 -9.97 11.83
N ARG A 28 12.05 -10.31 10.91
CA ARG A 28 13.11 -11.31 11.06
C ARG A 28 14.39 -10.82 10.38
N SER A 29 15.51 -10.90 11.08
CA SER A 29 16.81 -10.50 10.52
C SER A 29 17.30 -11.44 9.41
N ARG A 30 16.85 -12.69 9.42
CA ARG A 30 17.16 -13.71 8.41
C ARG A 30 15.86 -14.36 7.93
N GLY A 31 15.65 -14.36 6.64
CA GLY A 31 14.58 -15.04 5.93
C GLY A 31 15.13 -15.96 4.84
N PRO A 32 14.29 -16.52 3.99
CA PRO A 32 14.71 -17.32 2.84
C PRO A 32 15.72 -16.55 1.97
N PHE A 33 16.62 -17.28 1.36
CA PHE A 33 17.67 -16.75 0.45
C PHE A 33 18.56 -15.64 1.06
N GLY A 34 18.72 -15.63 2.40
CA GLY A 34 19.60 -14.68 3.09
C GLY A 34 19.04 -13.27 3.26
N SER A 35 17.89 -12.96 2.70
CA SER A 35 17.22 -11.67 2.87
C SER A 35 16.41 -11.63 4.17
N PRO A 36 16.23 -10.45 4.83
CA PRO A 36 15.35 -10.32 5.98
C PRO A 36 13.91 -10.73 5.65
N GLY A 37 13.20 -11.29 6.64
CA GLY A 37 11.78 -11.61 6.48
C GLY A 37 10.88 -10.43 6.80
N ARG A 38 9.73 -10.36 6.13
CA ARG A 38 8.70 -9.32 6.30
C ARG A 38 7.51 -9.81 7.11
N THR A 39 6.67 -8.88 7.54
CA THR A 39 5.38 -9.14 8.19
C THR A 39 4.36 -9.74 7.24
N ALA A 40 4.41 -9.44 5.95
CA ALA A 40 3.69 -10.15 4.90
C ALA A 40 4.65 -11.06 4.12
N ALA A 41 4.17 -12.22 3.69
CA ALA A 41 4.90 -13.09 2.79
C ALA A 41 4.98 -12.47 1.38
N SER A 42 5.97 -12.91 0.60
CA SER A 42 6.05 -12.68 -0.84
C SER A 42 6.64 -13.90 -1.54
N ALA A 43 6.38 -14.05 -2.82
CA ALA A 43 6.89 -15.15 -3.63
C ALA A 43 8.41 -15.25 -3.48
N SER A 44 8.92 -16.40 -3.04
CA SER A 44 10.35 -16.63 -2.83
C SER A 44 11.07 -15.53 -2.02
N ASN A 45 10.34 -14.82 -1.14
CA ASN A 45 10.82 -13.67 -0.39
C ASN A 45 11.37 -12.52 -1.30
N SER A 46 10.79 -12.36 -2.48
CA SER A 46 11.18 -11.33 -3.47
C SER A 46 10.98 -9.90 -2.97
N GLN A 47 9.97 -9.70 -2.11
CA GLN A 47 9.64 -8.40 -1.52
C GLN A 47 9.43 -7.30 -2.57
N GLU A 48 8.86 -7.68 -3.71
CA GLU A 48 8.74 -6.86 -4.91
C GLU A 48 7.74 -5.71 -4.78
N ILE A 49 6.92 -5.69 -3.71
CA ILE A 49 5.95 -4.62 -3.52
C ILE A 49 6.58 -3.44 -2.80
N ASP A 50 6.61 -2.30 -3.47
CA ASP A 50 6.92 -1.01 -2.89
C ASP A 50 5.63 -0.37 -2.35
N VAL A 51 5.69 0.17 -1.12
CA VAL A 51 4.56 0.87 -0.48
C VAL A 51 4.87 2.35 -0.43
N TYR A 52 4.12 3.14 -1.20
CA TYR A 52 4.17 4.59 -1.12
C TYR A 52 3.08 5.11 -0.18
N VAL A 53 3.37 6.20 0.52
CA VAL A 53 2.44 6.88 1.42
C VAL A 53 2.19 8.27 0.88
N ALA A 54 0.99 8.51 0.36
CA ALA A 54 0.54 9.84 -0.05
C ALA A 54 -0.22 10.51 1.12
N CYS A 55 0.17 11.71 1.47
CA CYS A 55 -0.48 12.58 2.45
C CYS A 55 -0.46 14.03 2.00
N ALA A 56 -1.06 14.93 2.77
CA ALA A 56 -1.13 16.37 2.40
C ALA A 56 0.25 17.02 2.26
N GLU A 57 1.24 16.54 3.00
CA GLU A 57 2.59 17.08 3.04
C GLU A 57 3.50 16.56 1.93
N GLY A 58 3.01 15.61 1.10
CA GLY A 58 3.75 15.00 0.00
C GLY A 58 3.64 13.49 -0.04
N THR A 59 4.49 12.87 -0.85
CA THR A 59 4.50 11.42 -1.06
C THR A 59 5.84 10.83 -0.66
N TYR A 60 5.78 9.70 0.01
CA TYR A 60 6.95 9.04 0.59
C TYR A 60 7.00 7.57 0.20
N LEU A 61 8.21 7.04 -0.05
CA LEU A 61 8.44 5.60 -0.17
C LEU A 61 8.81 5.04 1.21
N TYR A 62 8.16 3.95 1.60
CA TYR A 62 8.50 3.22 2.81
C TYR A 62 9.72 2.32 2.59
N GLU A 63 10.82 2.64 3.24
CA GLU A 63 12.05 1.85 3.25
C GLU A 63 12.07 0.94 4.50
N ALA A 64 11.55 -0.26 4.35
CA ALA A 64 11.30 -1.15 5.49
C ALA A 64 12.57 -1.64 6.19
N LEU A 65 13.69 -1.83 5.46
CA LEU A 65 14.97 -2.21 6.07
C LEU A 65 15.50 -1.18 7.08
N ARG A 66 15.17 0.09 6.86
CA ARG A 66 15.55 1.20 7.73
C ARG A 66 14.38 1.73 8.56
N HIS A 67 13.22 1.15 8.37
CA HIS A 67 11.95 1.57 8.95
C HIS A 67 11.74 3.08 8.87
N ARG A 68 11.87 3.65 7.68
CA ARG A 68 11.76 5.08 7.45
C ARG A 68 10.92 5.42 6.22
N LEU A 69 10.42 6.64 6.19
CA LEU A 69 9.79 7.26 5.03
C LEU A 69 10.83 8.14 4.30
N ARG A 70 11.08 7.82 3.03
CA ARG A 70 11.90 8.66 2.15
C ARG A 70 10.97 9.47 1.25
N ARG A 71 11.06 10.80 1.35
CA ARG A 71 10.25 11.68 0.51
C ARG A 71 10.63 11.51 -0.97
N VAL A 72 9.62 11.34 -1.82
CA VAL A 72 9.79 11.19 -3.27
C VAL A 72 9.14 12.33 -4.06
N LEU A 73 8.05 12.91 -3.53
CA LEU A 73 7.38 14.08 -4.10
C LEU A 73 7.00 15.06 -2.98
N SER A 74 6.94 16.36 -3.30
CA SER A 74 6.41 17.41 -2.42
C SER A 74 4.91 17.59 -2.56
N GLU A 75 4.33 17.08 -3.61
CA GLU A 75 2.95 17.27 -4.00
C GLU A 75 2.03 16.29 -3.27
N ASP A 76 0.80 16.76 -3.00
CA ASP A 76 -0.31 15.93 -2.54
C ASP A 76 -0.95 15.19 -3.71
N ILE A 77 -0.59 13.93 -3.89
CA ILE A 77 -1.14 13.08 -4.96
C ILE A 77 -2.29 12.17 -4.47
N ARG A 78 -2.83 12.38 -3.27
CA ARG A 78 -3.98 11.61 -2.79
C ARG A 78 -5.15 11.58 -3.77
N PRO A 79 -5.49 12.67 -4.49
CA PRO A 79 -6.56 12.63 -5.49
C PRO A 79 -6.34 11.63 -6.63
N LEU A 80 -5.09 11.34 -6.99
CA LEU A 80 -4.75 10.34 -8.01
C LEU A 80 -4.74 8.90 -7.45
N ALA A 81 -4.54 8.77 -6.14
CA ALA A 81 -4.53 7.48 -5.46
C ALA A 81 -5.95 6.90 -5.24
N ILE A 82 -6.93 7.34 -6.01
CA ILE A 82 -8.29 6.81 -6.08
C ILE A 82 -8.79 6.96 -7.52
N SER A 83 -9.58 6.01 -8.01
CA SER A 83 -10.17 6.14 -9.35
C SER A 83 -11.27 7.21 -9.38
N ALA A 84 -11.43 7.90 -10.53
CA ALA A 84 -12.43 8.95 -10.69
C ALA A 84 -13.86 8.50 -10.36
N GLY A 85 -14.21 7.24 -10.68
CA GLY A 85 -15.50 6.65 -10.35
C GLY A 85 -15.71 6.52 -8.83
N GLN A 86 -14.69 6.04 -8.12
CA GLN A 86 -14.75 5.84 -6.67
C GLN A 86 -14.63 7.16 -5.90
N ALA A 87 -13.91 8.16 -6.44
CA ALA A 87 -13.80 9.48 -5.83
C ALA A 87 -15.15 10.19 -5.68
N ARG A 88 -16.11 9.94 -6.60
CA ARG A 88 -17.46 10.49 -6.52
C ARG A 88 -18.26 9.93 -5.34
N GLU A 89 -17.95 8.71 -4.91
CA GLU A 89 -18.59 8.01 -3.81
C GLU A 89 -17.78 8.11 -2.51
N ASP A 90 -16.62 8.76 -2.55
CA ASP A 90 -15.70 8.84 -1.42
C ASP A 90 -16.00 10.06 -0.54
N PRO A 91 -16.77 9.89 0.56
CA PRO A 91 -16.93 10.95 1.56
C PRO A 91 -15.60 11.27 2.28
N GLY A 92 -14.57 10.45 2.10
CA GLY A 92 -13.22 10.60 2.64
C GLY A 92 -12.22 11.18 1.65
N ALA A 93 -12.63 12.03 0.69
CA ALA A 93 -11.72 12.67 -0.28
C ALA A 93 -10.49 13.34 0.39
N LEU A 94 -10.61 13.73 1.66
CA LEU A 94 -9.57 14.33 2.48
C LEU A 94 -8.95 13.36 3.50
N ALA A 95 -9.14 12.05 3.37
CA ALA A 95 -8.54 11.07 4.26
C ALA A 95 -7.03 11.35 4.45
N PRO A 96 -6.47 11.14 5.68
CA PRO A 96 -5.14 11.62 6.02
C PRO A 96 -4.04 10.98 5.19
N ILE A 97 -4.17 9.68 4.87
CA ILE A 97 -3.17 8.96 4.07
C ILE A 97 -3.83 8.00 3.07
N ARG A 98 -3.14 7.80 1.96
CA ARG A 98 -3.39 6.72 1.01
C ARG A 98 -2.09 5.96 0.76
N LEU A 99 -2.14 4.65 0.99
CA LEU A 99 -1.07 3.75 0.62
C LEU A 99 -1.24 3.42 -0.86
N ILE A 100 -0.15 3.49 -1.64
CA ILE A 100 -0.12 3.12 -3.06
C ILE A 100 0.83 1.93 -3.19
N TYR A 101 0.35 0.85 -3.78
CA TYR A 101 1.10 -0.38 -3.97
C TYR A 101 1.66 -0.42 -5.38
N VAL A 102 2.97 -0.60 -5.48
CA VAL A 102 3.71 -0.65 -6.75
C VAL A 102 4.51 -1.95 -6.79
N ALA A 103 4.27 -2.77 -7.81
CA ALA A 103 5.09 -3.95 -8.04
C ALA A 103 6.36 -3.59 -8.80
N ASP A 104 7.48 -4.08 -8.33
CA ASP A 104 8.76 -4.11 -9.01
C ASP A 104 8.96 -5.49 -9.66
N VAL A 105 8.51 -5.62 -10.90
CA VAL A 105 8.55 -6.90 -11.63
C VAL A 105 9.99 -7.39 -11.80
N ASP A 106 10.93 -6.49 -12.00
CA ASP A 106 12.35 -6.82 -12.12
C ASP A 106 12.88 -7.50 -10.85
N ARG A 107 12.49 -7.00 -9.67
CA ARG A 107 12.83 -7.60 -8.38
C ARG A 107 12.24 -9.01 -8.24
N LEU A 108 11.00 -9.23 -8.67
CA LEU A 108 10.34 -10.52 -8.62
C LEU A 108 11.08 -11.55 -9.48
N ILE A 109 11.28 -11.25 -10.77
CA ILE A 109 11.83 -12.21 -11.74
C ILE A 109 13.31 -12.54 -11.51
N HIS A 110 14.07 -11.66 -10.84
CA HIS A 110 15.47 -11.89 -10.53
C HIS A 110 15.69 -12.47 -9.12
N THR A 111 14.62 -12.73 -8.38
CA THR A 111 14.74 -13.38 -7.07
C THR A 111 15.18 -14.84 -7.21
N GLN A 112 16.18 -15.26 -6.45
CA GLN A 112 16.83 -16.58 -6.55
C GLN A 112 15.84 -17.75 -6.56
N GLY A 113 14.78 -17.71 -5.77
CA GLY A 113 13.76 -18.76 -5.71
C GLY A 113 12.65 -18.61 -6.77
N PHE A 114 12.77 -17.68 -7.72
CA PHE A 114 11.76 -17.41 -8.76
C PHE A 114 12.31 -17.74 -10.17
N GLN A 115 13.13 -18.78 -10.29
CA GLN A 115 13.87 -19.10 -11.53
C GLN A 115 13.32 -20.32 -12.30
N GLU A 116 12.27 -20.97 -11.80
CA GLU A 116 11.65 -22.10 -12.51
C GLU A 116 11.01 -21.63 -13.82
N PRO A 117 11.09 -22.39 -14.91
CA PRO A 117 10.59 -21.97 -16.24
C PRO A 117 9.14 -21.50 -16.24
N GLY A 118 8.25 -22.19 -15.49
CA GLY A 118 6.84 -21.81 -15.38
C GLY A 118 6.59 -20.47 -14.69
N LEU A 119 7.55 -19.95 -13.90
CA LEU A 119 7.45 -18.67 -13.21
C LEU A 119 7.84 -17.49 -14.11
N GLN A 120 8.39 -17.73 -15.28
CA GLN A 120 8.78 -16.68 -16.22
C GLN A 120 7.62 -16.23 -17.13
N ASP A 121 6.48 -16.89 -17.06
CA ASP A 121 5.25 -16.47 -17.75
C ASP A 121 4.67 -15.19 -17.11
N ALA A 122 4.29 -14.21 -17.94
CA ALA A 122 3.83 -12.91 -17.49
C ALA A 122 2.51 -12.96 -16.69
N GLU A 123 1.61 -13.91 -17.01
CA GLU A 123 0.36 -14.09 -16.25
C GLU A 123 0.63 -14.72 -14.89
N VAL A 124 1.58 -15.65 -14.82
CA VAL A 124 2.02 -16.25 -13.55
C VAL A 124 2.65 -15.17 -12.68
N GLN A 125 3.59 -14.35 -13.18
CA GLN A 125 4.18 -13.23 -12.45
C GLN A 125 3.11 -12.26 -11.95
N ARG A 126 2.12 -11.95 -12.80
CA ARG A 126 1.00 -11.09 -12.44
C ARG A 126 0.21 -11.64 -11.26
N SER A 127 -0.06 -12.94 -11.23
CA SER A 127 -0.78 -13.56 -10.12
C SER A 127 -0.05 -13.39 -8.79
N TYR A 128 1.28 -13.52 -8.77
CA TYR A 128 2.09 -13.38 -7.56
C TYR A 128 2.06 -11.97 -7.00
N TYR A 129 2.38 -10.94 -7.78
CA TYR A 129 2.41 -9.60 -7.22
C TYR A 129 1.03 -9.06 -6.83
N TYR A 130 -0.06 -9.58 -7.42
CA TYR A 130 -1.41 -9.26 -6.93
C TYR A 130 -1.72 -9.95 -5.60
N VAL A 131 -1.34 -11.22 -5.45
CA VAL A 131 -1.51 -11.96 -4.18
C VAL A 131 -0.67 -11.30 -3.08
N ASP A 132 0.60 -11.01 -3.34
CA ASP A 132 1.51 -10.41 -2.37
C ASP A 132 1.04 -9.01 -1.94
N THR A 133 0.50 -8.21 -2.88
CA THR A 133 -0.20 -6.96 -2.54
C THR A 133 -1.40 -7.20 -1.63
N GLY A 134 -2.20 -8.23 -1.91
CA GLY A 134 -3.36 -8.59 -1.09
C GLY A 134 -2.97 -8.98 0.34
N LEU A 135 -1.85 -9.68 0.53
CA LEU A 135 -1.33 -10.05 1.85
C LEU A 135 -0.93 -8.80 2.66
N ILE A 136 -0.25 -7.84 2.02
CA ILE A 136 0.11 -6.57 2.64
C ILE A 136 -1.15 -5.76 3.01
N ALA A 137 -2.11 -5.66 2.09
CA ALA A 137 -3.37 -4.96 2.32
C ALA A 137 -4.21 -5.63 3.43
N GLY A 138 -4.14 -6.96 3.54
CA GLY A 138 -4.73 -7.74 4.63
C GLY A 138 -4.17 -7.33 5.98
N ASN A 139 -2.85 -7.20 6.11
CA ASN A 139 -2.19 -6.74 7.33
C ASN A 139 -2.63 -5.32 7.71
N VAL A 140 -2.79 -4.42 6.72
CA VAL A 140 -3.33 -3.07 6.94
C VAL A 140 -4.75 -3.12 7.51
N TYR A 141 -5.62 -4.00 7.00
CA TYR A 141 -6.97 -4.20 7.54
C TYR A 141 -6.95 -4.71 8.98
N LEU A 142 -6.08 -5.69 9.29
CA LEU A 142 -5.93 -6.23 10.63
C LEU A 142 -5.45 -5.17 11.62
N PHE A 143 -4.42 -4.40 11.23
CA PHE A 143 -3.93 -3.28 12.04
C PHE A 143 -5.01 -2.22 12.27
N ALA A 144 -5.71 -1.81 11.21
CA ALA A 144 -6.77 -0.82 11.31
C ALA A 144 -7.87 -1.27 12.27
N ALA A 145 -8.31 -2.53 12.16
CA ALA A 145 -9.30 -3.10 13.06
C ALA A 145 -8.83 -3.10 14.52
N ALA A 146 -7.57 -3.52 14.78
CA ALA A 146 -7.00 -3.56 16.12
C ALA A 146 -6.83 -2.17 16.76
N ARG A 147 -6.67 -1.11 15.94
CA ARG A 147 -6.48 0.27 16.38
C ARG A 147 -7.74 1.14 16.29
N GLY A 148 -8.90 0.56 15.96
CA GLY A 148 -10.17 1.31 15.80
C GLY A 148 -10.16 2.27 14.61
N LEU A 149 -9.27 2.04 13.64
CA LEU A 149 -9.19 2.83 12.40
C LEU A 149 -10.15 2.26 11.34
N ALA A 150 -10.37 3.07 10.31
CA ALA A 150 -11.02 2.66 9.07
C ALA A 150 -9.97 2.40 8.00
N ALA A 151 -10.20 1.40 7.16
CA ALA A 151 -9.39 1.12 5.98
C ALA A 151 -10.28 0.70 4.81
N TRP A 152 -9.87 1.09 3.60
CA TRP A 152 -10.55 0.74 2.36
C TRP A 152 -9.53 0.52 1.25
N PHE A 153 -9.46 -0.71 0.72
CA PHE A 153 -8.64 -1.08 -0.44
C PHE A 153 -9.43 -0.84 -1.72
N HIS A 154 -8.85 -0.18 -2.71
CA HIS A 154 -9.58 0.30 -3.89
C HIS A 154 -8.68 0.51 -5.11
N ASN A 155 -9.29 0.76 -6.26
CA ASN A 155 -8.60 1.18 -7.47
C ASN A 155 -8.02 2.60 -7.32
N CYS A 156 -7.05 2.91 -8.20
CA CYS A 156 -6.43 4.22 -8.33
C CYS A 156 -6.29 4.59 -9.80
N ASP A 157 -5.94 5.82 -10.08
CA ASP A 157 -5.54 6.26 -11.41
C ASP A 157 -4.10 5.80 -11.68
N ARG A 158 -3.96 4.60 -12.24
CA ARG A 158 -2.66 3.96 -12.46
C ARG A 158 -1.78 4.73 -13.43
N GLU A 159 -2.37 5.30 -14.48
CA GLU A 159 -1.63 6.03 -15.51
C GLU A 159 -1.09 7.35 -14.97
N ALA A 160 -1.93 8.13 -14.30
CA ALA A 160 -1.51 9.37 -13.67
C ALA A 160 -0.45 9.12 -12.59
N LEU A 161 -0.64 8.11 -11.74
CA LEU A 161 0.34 7.74 -10.72
C LEU A 161 1.66 7.24 -11.32
N ALA A 162 1.62 6.45 -12.40
CA ALA A 162 2.83 5.98 -13.07
C ALA A 162 3.61 7.13 -13.74
N THR A 163 2.92 8.19 -14.13
CA THR A 163 3.54 9.39 -14.73
C THR A 163 4.22 10.27 -13.67
N ILE A 164 3.58 10.45 -12.50
CA ILE A 164 4.08 11.40 -11.50
C ILE A 164 5.09 10.77 -10.52
N LEU A 165 4.93 9.49 -10.20
CA LEU A 165 5.87 8.78 -9.33
C LEU A 165 7.19 8.50 -10.05
N PRO A 166 8.34 8.59 -9.38
CA PRO A 166 9.65 8.31 -9.99
C PRO A 166 9.86 6.80 -10.15
N LEU A 167 9.03 6.17 -11.00
CA LEU A 167 9.05 4.74 -11.23
C LEU A 167 10.05 4.34 -12.31
N ARG A 168 10.63 3.14 -12.15
CA ARG A 168 11.41 2.49 -13.19
C ARG A 168 10.49 1.79 -14.20
N THR A 169 11.01 1.49 -15.40
CA THR A 169 10.24 0.87 -16.50
C THR A 169 9.53 -0.42 -16.09
N GLN A 170 10.13 -1.21 -15.20
CA GLN A 170 9.57 -2.49 -14.75
C GLN A 170 8.69 -2.38 -13.50
N GLN A 171 8.41 -1.16 -13.03
CA GLN A 171 7.48 -0.95 -11.93
C GLN A 171 6.06 -0.72 -12.43
N ARG A 172 5.08 -1.26 -11.71
CA ARG A 172 3.65 -1.21 -12.06
C ARG A 172 2.83 -0.73 -10.87
N VAL A 173 2.07 0.34 -11.05
CA VAL A 173 1.06 0.76 -10.05
C VAL A 173 -0.09 -0.25 -10.06
N LEU A 174 -0.46 -0.76 -8.90
CA LEU A 174 -1.48 -1.80 -8.76
C LEU A 174 -2.80 -1.26 -8.18
N PHE A 175 -2.78 -0.92 -6.92
CA PHE A 175 -3.94 -0.49 -6.12
C PHE A 175 -3.54 0.58 -5.12
N ALA A 176 -4.55 1.14 -4.47
CA ALA A 176 -4.34 1.97 -3.30
C ALA A 176 -5.20 1.52 -2.12
N GLN A 177 -4.87 2.00 -0.94
CA GLN A 177 -5.63 1.74 0.28
C GLN A 177 -5.68 3.00 1.14
N THR A 178 -6.88 3.50 1.38
CA THR A 178 -7.12 4.65 2.25
C THR A 178 -7.18 4.18 3.69
N VAL A 179 -6.52 4.91 4.61
CA VAL A 179 -6.52 4.62 6.05
C VAL A 179 -6.67 5.92 6.84
N GLY A 180 -7.48 5.87 7.89
CA GLY A 180 -7.67 7.00 8.79
C GLY A 180 -8.65 6.68 9.91
N TYR A 181 -9.06 7.69 10.68
CA TYR A 181 -10.12 7.53 11.66
C TYR A 181 -11.48 7.40 10.97
N ARG A 182 -12.38 6.64 11.57
CA ARG A 182 -13.79 6.63 11.13
C ARG A 182 -14.37 8.03 11.23
N SER A 183 -15.10 8.46 10.20
CA SER A 183 -15.96 9.63 10.35
C SER A 183 -17.03 9.32 11.39
N ALA A 184 -17.38 10.30 12.22
CA ALA A 184 -18.59 10.21 13.01
C ALA A 184 -19.76 10.17 12.00
N GLY A 185 -20.38 9.01 11.81
CA GLY A 185 -21.52 8.85 10.90
C GLY A 185 -22.55 9.93 11.20
N ARG A 186 -23.15 10.53 10.17
CA ARG A 186 -24.41 11.25 10.35
C ARG A 186 -25.35 10.27 11.07
N ARG A 187 -25.61 10.51 12.36
CA ARG A 187 -26.72 9.81 13.02
C ARG A 187 -27.92 9.99 12.10
N ALA A 188 -28.45 8.88 11.60
CA ALA A 188 -29.75 8.91 10.96
C ALA A 188 -30.67 9.66 11.94
N GLN A 189 -31.04 10.87 11.56
CA GLN A 189 -32.12 11.58 12.28
C GLN A 189 -33.34 10.69 12.10
N GLY A 190 -33.73 10.04 13.21
CA GLY A 190 -34.86 9.18 13.26
C GLY A 190 -36.09 9.95 12.81
N ARG A 191 -36.85 9.28 11.95
CA ARG A 191 -38.27 9.53 11.81
C ARG A 191 -38.98 8.59 12.77
#